data_78469ad069de3e491b535e4b817bb335
#
_entry.id   78469ad069de3e491b535e4b817bb335
#
_cell.length_a   1.000
_cell.length_b   1.000
_cell.length_c   1.000
_cell.angle_alpha   90.00
_cell.angle_beta   90.00
_cell.angle_gamma   90.00
#
_symmetry.space_group_name_H-M   'P 1'
#
loop_
_entity.id
_entity.type
_entity.pdbx_description
1 polymer ?
#
loop_
_entity_poly.entity_id
_entity_poly.type
_entity_poly.pdbx_seq_one_letter_code
_entity_poly.pdbx_strand_id
1 'polypeptide(L)'
;MRFRKIAAALLTLALGFCLCQPAAFAATAADQHTQLQELPVSIQSTGETPLPKETLTVELEAVDNAPLPEVTTLEITDGETGSFGPIDYTKPGYYVYTVRQRAGVNTRGTYDETVYYLRVSVVWDNDKLVARMAVHTQADLMDEKVSSI
;
A
#
# COMPACT_ATOMS: atom_id res chain seq x y z
N MET A 1 44.59 81.95 -4.02
CA MET A 1 43.29 81.32 -3.99
C MET A 1 43.40 79.96 -3.27
N ARG A 2 42.88 79.88 -2.05
CA ARG A 2 42.98 78.68 -1.25
C ARG A 2 41.56 77.98 -1.18
N PHE A 3 41.42 76.85 -1.83
CA PHE A 3 40.23 76.11 -1.73
C PHE A 3 40.25 75.28 -0.43
N ARG A 4 39.33 75.58 0.46
CA ARG A 4 39.09 74.80 1.68
C ARG A 4 38.15 73.60 1.31
N LYS A 5 38.67 72.38 1.47
CA LYS A 5 37.86 71.16 1.38
C LYS A 5 37.02 71.03 2.65
N ILE A 6 35.72 71.09 2.55
CA ILE A 6 34.79 70.78 3.62
C ILE A 6 34.56 69.27 3.57
N ALA A 7 35.01 68.56 4.60
CA ALA A 7 34.71 67.19 4.78
C ALA A 7 33.30 67.05 5.41
N ALA A 8 32.36 66.65 4.65
CA ALA A 8 31.04 66.24 5.16
C ALA A 8 31.12 64.80 5.80
N ALA A 9 31.05 64.81 7.12
CA ALA A 9 30.91 63.55 7.82
C ALA A 9 29.47 63.05 7.64
N LEU A 10 29.30 61.97 6.84
CA LEU A 10 28.05 61.24 6.70
C LEU A 10 27.95 60.33 7.90
N LEU A 11 27.07 60.66 8.84
CA LEU A 11 26.66 59.82 9.93
C LEU A 11 25.66 58.80 9.35
N THR A 12 26.12 57.64 8.96
CA THR A 12 25.26 56.51 8.57
C THR A 12 24.66 55.88 9.83
N LEU A 13 23.41 56.25 10.09
CA LEU A 13 22.57 55.59 11.07
C LEU A 13 22.22 54.19 10.51
N ALA A 14 22.95 53.18 10.94
CA ALA A 14 22.62 51.80 10.65
C ALA A 14 21.34 51.41 11.44
N LEU A 15 20.16 51.60 10.83
CA LEU A 15 18.97 50.94 11.30
C LEU A 15 19.18 49.41 11.10
N GLY A 16 19.44 48.76 12.21
CA GLY A 16 19.41 47.31 12.29
C GLY A 16 17.98 46.82 11.99
N PHE A 17 17.70 46.54 10.72
CA PHE A 17 16.51 45.82 10.33
C PHE A 17 16.74 44.36 10.77
N CYS A 18 16.30 44.08 11.99
CA CYS A 18 16.18 42.68 12.46
C CYS A 18 15.16 42.01 11.54
N LEU A 19 15.64 41.43 10.45
CA LEU A 19 14.88 40.47 9.66
C LEU A 19 14.60 39.25 10.55
N CYS A 20 13.50 39.36 11.31
CA CYS A 20 12.85 38.17 11.86
C CYS A 20 12.39 37.36 10.64
N GLN A 21 13.29 36.54 10.10
CA GLN A 21 12.88 35.50 9.18
C GLN A 21 11.97 34.61 9.98
N PRO A 22 10.69 34.45 9.59
CA PRO A 22 9.92 33.32 10.10
C PRO A 22 10.74 32.10 9.71
N ALA A 23 11.26 31.38 10.69
CA ALA A 23 11.70 30.03 10.47
C ALA A 23 10.47 29.33 9.87
N ALA A 24 10.46 29.19 8.55
CA ALA A 24 9.59 28.24 7.91
C ALA A 24 10.02 26.92 8.53
N PHE A 25 9.26 26.48 9.54
CA PHE A 25 9.25 25.09 9.88
C PHE A 25 8.83 24.41 8.58
N ALA A 26 9.80 23.90 7.83
CA ALA A 26 9.56 22.87 6.88
C ALA A 26 8.97 21.75 7.77
N ALA A 27 7.65 21.68 7.83
CA ALA A 27 6.99 20.48 8.28
C ALA A 27 7.59 19.41 7.37
N THR A 28 8.48 18.62 7.92
CA THR A 28 8.91 17.38 7.30
C THR A 28 7.59 16.71 6.97
N ALA A 29 7.29 16.55 5.68
CA ALA A 29 6.11 15.84 5.27
C ALA A 29 6.22 14.51 6.02
N ALA A 30 5.38 14.33 7.03
CA ALA A 30 5.31 13.10 7.79
C ALA A 30 5.21 12.02 6.74
N ASP A 31 5.99 10.98 6.87
CA ASP A 31 6.12 9.91 5.89
C ASP A 31 4.71 9.40 5.56
N GLN A 32 4.12 9.98 4.50
CA GLN A 32 2.72 9.78 4.13
C GLN A 32 2.59 8.47 3.34
N HIS A 33 3.19 7.44 3.91
CA HIS A 33 3.37 6.17 3.27
C HIS A 33 3.05 5.05 4.29
N THR A 34 2.32 4.06 3.86
CA THR A 34 2.08 2.84 4.64
C THR A 34 2.12 1.64 3.71
N GLN A 35 2.49 0.51 4.25
CA GLN A 35 2.54 -0.76 3.53
C GLN A 35 1.56 -1.75 4.14
N LEU A 36 0.86 -2.48 3.28
CA LEU A 36 0.34 -3.78 3.61
C LEU A 36 1.50 -4.77 3.40
N GLN A 37 2.04 -5.32 4.49
CA GLN A 37 3.30 -6.06 4.44
C GLN A 37 3.21 -7.33 3.65
N GLU A 38 2.16 -8.13 3.87
CA GLU A 38 1.99 -9.42 3.24
C GLU A 38 0.50 -9.74 3.05
N LEU A 39 0.20 -10.43 1.97
CA LEU A 39 -1.08 -11.07 1.72
C LEU A 39 -0.84 -12.57 1.56
N PRO A 40 -0.94 -13.36 2.65
CA PRO A 40 -0.73 -14.79 2.59
C PRO A 40 -1.93 -15.49 1.93
N VAL A 41 -1.63 -16.48 1.09
CA VAL A 41 -2.60 -17.33 0.41
C VAL A 41 -2.18 -18.79 0.59
N SER A 42 -3.09 -19.62 1.08
CA SER A 42 -2.86 -21.04 1.26
C SER A 42 -3.73 -21.86 0.32
N ILE A 43 -3.17 -22.90 -0.25
CA ILE A 43 -3.91 -23.89 -1.02
C ILE A 43 -3.94 -25.20 -0.25
N GLN A 44 -5.13 -25.74 -0.07
CA GLN A 44 -5.31 -27.02 0.61
C GLN A 44 -6.39 -27.84 -0.07
N SER A 45 -6.00 -29.00 -0.56
CA SER A 45 -6.96 -30.00 -1.06
C SER A 45 -7.73 -30.63 0.11
N THR A 46 -9.01 -30.82 -0.09
CA THR A 46 -9.91 -31.50 0.84
C THR A 46 -10.55 -32.71 0.15
N GLY A 47 -10.88 -33.74 0.90
CA GLY A 47 -11.56 -34.92 0.38
C GLY A 47 -11.06 -36.24 0.99
N GLU A 48 -11.82 -37.29 0.82
CA GLU A 48 -11.52 -38.63 1.38
C GLU A 48 -10.44 -39.37 0.58
N THR A 49 -10.31 -39.07 -0.71
CA THR A 49 -9.34 -39.73 -1.59
C THR A 49 -8.17 -38.79 -1.85
N PRO A 50 -6.94 -39.13 -1.40
CA PRO A 50 -5.77 -38.34 -1.69
C PRO A 50 -5.55 -38.19 -3.20
N LEU A 51 -5.41 -36.95 -3.66
CA LEU A 51 -4.98 -36.64 -5.01
C LEU A 51 -3.48 -36.36 -5.02
N PRO A 52 -2.80 -36.56 -6.16
CA PRO A 52 -1.42 -36.06 -6.31
C PRO A 52 -1.38 -34.58 -6.04
N LYS A 53 -0.35 -34.13 -5.31
CA LYS A 53 -0.12 -32.70 -5.09
C LYS A 53 0.06 -31.98 -6.43
N GLU A 54 -0.58 -30.87 -6.58
CA GLU A 54 -0.55 -30.04 -7.77
C GLU A 54 -0.09 -28.64 -7.41
N THR A 55 0.63 -27.99 -8.29
CA THR A 55 0.97 -26.56 -8.17
C THR A 55 -0.09 -25.78 -8.93
N LEU A 56 -0.73 -24.85 -8.23
CA LEU A 56 -1.81 -24.04 -8.74
C LEU A 56 -1.41 -22.57 -8.81
N THR A 57 -1.93 -21.89 -9.81
CA THR A 57 -1.67 -20.46 -10.02
C THR A 57 -2.74 -19.64 -9.32
N VAL A 58 -2.30 -18.67 -8.50
CA VAL A 58 -3.17 -17.68 -7.87
C VAL A 58 -2.82 -16.30 -8.39
N GLU A 59 -3.83 -15.53 -8.78
CA GLU A 59 -3.70 -14.21 -9.37
C GLU A 59 -4.31 -13.14 -8.48
N LEU A 60 -3.59 -12.01 -8.36
CA LEU A 60 -4.05 -10.78 -7.72
C LEU A 60 -4.25 -9.71 -8.80
N GLU A 61 -5.44 -9.15 -8.89
CA GLU A 61 -5.76 -8.06 -9.82
C GLU A 61 -6.27 -6.85 -9.04
N ALA A 62 -5.85 -5.65 -9.45
CA ALA A 62 -6.35 -4.41 -8.89
C ALA A 62 -7.70 -4.01 -9.51
N VAL A 63 -8.59 -3.50 -8.69
CA VAL A 63 -9.80 -2.81 -9.13
C VAL A 63 -9.53 -1.31 -9.07
N ASP A 64 -9.97 -0.56 -10.08
CA ASP A 64 -9.89 0.91 -10.14
C ASP A 64 -8.48 1.50 -9.91
N ASN A 65 -7.47 0.93 -10.54
CA ASN A 65 -6.06 1.39 -10.44
C ASN A 65 -5.49 1.40 -9.01
N ALA A 66 -5.90 0.49 -8.14
CA ALA A 66 -5.25 0.28 -6.86
C ALA A 66 -3.77 -0.10 -7.05
N PRO A 67 -2.85 0.33 -6.17
CA PRO A 67 -1.45 -0.03 -6.29
C PRO A 67 -1.25 -1.53 -6.18
N LEU A 68 -0.34 -2.09 -6.96
CA LEU A 68 -0.05 -3.53 -6.98
C LEU A 68 1.33 -3.82 -6.36
N PRO A 69 1.53 -5.01 -5.78
CA PRO A 69 2.85 -5.48 -5.43
C PRO A 69 3.68 -5.79 -6.67
N GLU A 70 4.96 -6.03 -6.51
CA GLU A 70 5.87 -6.41 -7.60
C GLU A 70 5.44 -7.73 -8.27
N VAL A 71 4.96 -8.69 -7.46
CA VAL A 71 4.49 -10.00 -7.93
C VAL A 71 2.98 -10.08 -7.77
N THR A 72 2.28 -10.32 -8.86
CA THR A 72 0.80 -10.43 -8.91
C THR A 72 0.30 -11.84 -9.23
N THR A 73 1.21 -12.77 -9.42
CA THR A 73 0.89 -14.17 -9.71
C THR A 73 1.79 -15.06 -8.85
N LEU A 74 1.19 -15.99 -8.14
CA LEU A 74 1.87 -16.98 -7.32
C LEU A 74 1.63 -18.38 -7.87
N GLU A 75 2.63 -19.23 -7.79
CA GLU A 75 2.51 -20.67 -7.97
C GLU A 75 2.65 -21.33 -6.59
N ILE A 76 1.60 -21.98 -6.13
CA ILE A 76 1.52 -22.55 -4.79
C ILE A 76 1.18 -24.04 -4.92
N THR A 77 2.00 -24.88 -4.31
CA THR A 77 1.75 -26.33 -4.25
C THR A 77 0.73 -26.65 -3.16
N ASP A 78 -0.12 -27.61 -3.42
CA ASP A 78 -1.11 -28.11 -2.45
C ASP A 78 -0.48 -28.43 -1.08
N GLY A 79 -1.04 -27.86 -0.04
CA GLY A 79 -0.55 -27.90 1.35
C GLY A 79 0.48 -26.83 1.68
N GLU A 80 0.80 -25.91 0.77
CA GLU A 80 1.73 -24.82 0.98
C GLU A 80 1.02 -23.46 1.06
N THR A 81 1.74 -22.46 1.55
CA THR A 81 1.33 -21.06 1.61
C THR A 81 2.29 -20.23 0.80
N GLY A 82 1.76 -19.41 -0.11
CA GLY A 82 2.47 -18.35 -0.78
C GLY A 82 2.11 -16.99 -0.18
N SER A 83 2.81 -15.94 -0.55
CA SER A 83 2.47 -14.58 -0.15
C SER A 83 2.72 -13.62 -1.30
N PHE A 84 1.75 -12.75 -1.58
CA PHE A 84 2.01 -11.57 -2.37
C PHE A 84 2.81 -10.58 -1.51
N GLY A 85 3.78 -9.92 -2.14
CA GLY A 85 4.67 -8.99 -1.46
C GLY A 85 3.98 -7.72 -0.98
N PRO A 86 4.76 -6.77 -0.43
CA PRO A 86 4.19 -5.55 0.12
C PRO A 86 3.49 -4.71 -0.95
N ILE A 87 2.41 -4.06 -0.54
CA ILE A 87 1.69 -3.08 -1.35
C ILE A 87 1.81 -1.72 -0.67
N ASP A 88 2.31 -0.74 -1.40
CA ASP A 88 2.57 0.61 -0.91
C ASP A 88 1.38 1.55 -1.12
N TYR A 89 1.00 2.27 -0.08
CA TYR A 89 -0.07 3.27 -0.13
C TYR A 89 0.46 4.64 0.30
N THR A 90 0.24 5.64 -0.53
CA THR A 90 0.66 7.02 -0.29
C THR A 90 -0.51 7.97 0.01
N LYS A 91 -1.74 7.47 -0.06
CA LYS A 91 -2.96 8.26 0.15
C LYS A 91 -3.98 7.47 0.95
N PRO A 92 -4.78 8.14 1.80
CA PRO A 92 -5.92 7.49 2.42
C PRO A 92 -6.98 7.15 1.37
N GLY A 93 -7.72 6.08 1.60
CA GLY A 93 -8.78 5.63 0.71
C GLY A 93 -9.15 4.17 0.91
N TYR A 94 -10.03 3.69 0.05
CA TYR A 94 -10.38 2.29 -0.05
C TYR A 94 -9.83 1.75 -1.36
N TYR A 95 -9.10 0.65 -1.26
CA TYR A 95 -8.50 -0.04 -2.39
C TYR A 95 -9.06 -1.44 -2.44
N VAL A 96 -9.43 -1.88 -3.63
CA VAL A 96 -10.04 -3.20 -3.83
C VAL A 96 -9.21 -4.00 -4.81
N TYR A 97 -9.06 -5.28 -4.49
CA TYR A 97 -8.39 -6.26 -5.33
C TYR A 97 -9.26 -7.49 -5.46
N THR A 98 -9.04 -8.25 -6.51
CA THR A 98 -9.55 -9.60 -6.63
C THR A 98 -8.41 -10.62 -6.53
N VAL A 99 -8.67 -11.71 -5.82
CA VAL A 99 -7.77 -12.87 -5.73
C VAL A 99 -8.54 -14.07 -6.24
N ARG A 100 -7.96 -14.79 -7.18
CA ARG A 100 -8.57 -16.00 -7.73
C ARG A 100 -7.53 -17.07 -8.01
N GLN A 101 -7.93 -18.31 -7.86
CA GLN A 101 -7.19 -19.48 -8.30
C GLN A 101 -7.53 -19.78 -9.75
N ARG A 102 -6.53 -20.13 -10.54
CA ARG A 102 -6.76 -20.78 -11.84
C ARG A 102 -6.97 -22.27 -11.66
N ALA A 103 -7.89 -22.83 -12.43
CA ALA A 103 -8.09 -24.28 -12.46
C ALA A 103 -6.79 -24.99 -12.90
N GLY A 104 -6.46 -26.06 -12.22
CA GLY A 104 -5.34 -26.93 -12.55
C GLY A 104 -5.70 -27.93 -13.65
N VAL A 105 -4.89 -28.98 -13.77
CA VAL A 105 -5.01 -29.95 -14.85
C VAL A 105 -5.54 -31.31 -14.41
N ASN A 106 -5.73 -31.53 -13.10
CA ASN A 106 -6.20 -32.80 -12.59
C ASN A 106 -7.72 -32.96 -12.80
N THR A 107 -8.11 -33.82 -13.72
CA THR A 107 -9.51 -34.06 -14.10
C THR A 107 -10.35 -34.74 -13.01
N ARG A 108 -9.74 -35.25 -11.94
CA ARG A 108 -10.44 -35.84 -10.79
C ARG A 108 -10.65 -34.85 -9.64
N GLY A 109 -10.04 -33.65 -9.73
CA GLY A 109 -10.20 -32.57 -8.75
C GLY A 109 -11.32 -31.62 -9.15
N THR A 110 -11.93 -30.98 -8.17
CA THR A 110 -12.76 -29.81 -8.35
C THR A 110 -11.97 -28.63 -7.81
N TYR A 111 -11.82 -27.59 -8.61
CA TYR A 111 -11.06 -26.41 -8.25
C TYR A 111 -11.97 -25.34 -7.67
N ASP A 112 -11.43 -24.53 -6.75
CA ASP A 112 -12.14 -23.37 -6.22
C ASP A 112 -12.24 -22.29 -7.31
N GLU A 113 -13.47 -21.97 -7.72
CA GLU A 113 -13.78 -20.92 -8.69
C GLU A 113 -14.16 -19.61 -8.00
N THR A 114 -14.07 -19.55 -6.69
CA THR A 114 -14.42 -18.37 -5.91
C THR A 114 -13.48 -17.20 -6.25
N VAL A 115 -14.06 -16.04 -6.50
CA VAL A 115 -13.33 -14.79 -6.56
C VAL A 115 -13.39 -14.15 -5.18
N TYR A 116 -12.23 -14.00 -4.56
CA TYR A 116 -12.11 -13.30 -3.28
C TYR A 116 -11.88 -11.81 -3.54
N TYR A 117 -12.57 -10.98 -2.80
CA TYR A 117 -12.43 -9.53 -2.87
C TYR A 117 -11.69 -9.02 -1.63
N LEU A 118 -10.51 -8.46 -1.86
CA LEU A 118 -9.69 -7.89 -0.81
C LEU A 118 -9.95 -6.39 -0.75
N ARG A 119 -10.47 -5.91 0.37
CA ARG A 119 -10.62 -4.49 0.64
C ARG A 119 -9.53 -4.01 1.61
N VAL A 120 -8.71 -3.07 1.16
CA VAL A 120 -7.73 -2.39 2.02
C VAL A 120 -8.24 -0.98 2.32
N SER A 121 -8.41 -0.70 3.61
CA SER A 121 -8.78 0.61 4.12
C SER A 121 -7.53 1.31 4.64
N VAL A 122 -7.13 2.38 3.98
CA VAL A 122 -5.99 3.22 4.39
C VAL A 122 -6.55 4.48 5.02
N VAL A 123 -6.25 4.69 6.29
CA VAL A 123 -6.77 5.80 7.09
C VAL A 123 -5.66 6.49 7.86
N TRP A 124 -5.89 7.75 8.22
CA TRP A 124 -5.03 8.45 9.17
C TRP A 124 -5.30 7.96 10.59
N ASP A 125 -4.24 7.60 11.29
CA ASP A 125 -4.24 7.26 12.71
C ASP A 125 -3.05 7.96 13.37
N ASN A 126 -3.30 8.96 14.22
CA ASN A 126 -2.27 9.78 14.88
C ASN A 126 -1.18 10.30 13.92
N ASP A 127 -1.59 10.99 12.85
CA ASP A 127 -0.72 11.57 11.81
C ASP A 127 0.11 10.55 11.01
N LYS A 128 -0.25 9.27 11.06
CA LYS A 128 0.33 8.21 10.23
C LYS A 128 -0.75 7.54 9.39
N LEU A 129 -0.39 7.13 8.19
CA LEU A 129 -1.24 6.24 7.40
C LEU A 129 -1.17 4.82 7.98
N VAL A 130 -2.32 4.19 8.11
CA VAL A 130 -2.45 2.79 8.55
C VAL A 130 -3.32 2.04 7.55
N ALA A 131 -2.83 0.92 7.05
CA ALA A 131 -3.56 0.03 6.17
C ALA A 131 -4.20 -1.11 6.98
N ARG A 132 -5.48 -1.37 6.73
CA ARG A 132 -6.25 -2.47 7.32
C ARG A 132 -6.93 -3.25 6.21
N MET A 133 -6.81 -4.56 6.25
CA MET A 133 -7.32 -5.46 5.23
C MET A 133 -8.57 -6.21 5.71
N ALA A 134 -9.49 -6.45 4.79
CA ALA A 134 -10.61 -7.36 4.96
C ALA A 134 -10.83 -8.14 3.66
N VAL A 135 -11.16 -9.43 3.79
CA VAL A 135 -11.43 -10.32 2.66
C VAL A 135 -12.92 -10.64 2.61
N HIS A 136 -13.49 -10.60 1.43
CA HIS A 136 -14.89 -10.84 1.14
C HIS A 136 -15.03 -11.83 -0.02
N THR A 137 -16.17 -12.51 -0.10
CA THR A 137 -16.51 -13.40 -1.21
C THR A 137 -17.52 -12.80 -2.19
N GLN A 138 -18.03 -11.60 -1.89
CA GLN A 138 -18.98 -10.88 -2.72
C GLN A 138 -18.41 -9.53 -3.18
N ALA A 139 -18.70 -9.17 -4.41
CA ALA A 139 -18.18 -7.95 -5.03
C ALA A 139 -18.70 -6.66 -4.37
N ASP A 140 -19.86 -6.71 -3.71
CA ASP A 140 -20.43 -5.58 -2.98
C ASP A 140 -19.79 -5.33 -1.61
N LEU A 141 -18.91 -6.26 -1.16
CA LEU A 141 -18.17 -6.20 0.11
C LEU A 141 -19.08 -6.12 1.35
N MET A 142 -20.30 -6.64 1.25
CA MET A 142 -21.32 -6.59 2.29
C MET A 142 -21.47 -7.91 3.06
N ASP A 143 -20.84 -8.96 2.58
CA ASP A 143 -20.82 -10.28 3.23
C ASP A 143 -19.94 -10.27 4.49
N GLU A 144 -20.03 -11.34 5.26
CA GLU A 144 -19.17 -11.58 6.41
C GLU A 144 -17.71 -11.73 5.95
N LYS A 145 -16.79 -11.11 6.69
CA LYS A 145 -15.36 -11.17 6.39
C LYS A 145 -14.82 -12.57 6.51
N VAL A 146 -14.11 -13.02 5.50
CA VAL A 146 -13.36 -14.28 5.54
C VAL A 146 -12.07 -14.06 6.34
N SER A 147 -11.75 -14.98 7.24
CA SER A 147 -10.58 -14.85 8.13
C SER A 147 -9.26 -15.18 7.44
N SER A 148 -9.28 -15.90 6.33
CA SER A 148 -8.10 -16.31 5.54
C SER A 148 -8.49 -16.67 4.12
N ILE A 149 -7.56 -16.61 3.21
CA ILE A 149 -7.63 -17.14 1.84
C ILE A 149 -6.64 -18.29 1.71
#